data_4901676a04db14494aea79775a7add5a
#
_entry.id   4901676a04db14494aea79775a7add5a
#
_cell.length_a   1.000
_cell.length_b   1.000
_cell.length_c   1.000
_cell.angle_alpha   90.00
_cell.angle_beta   90.00
_cell.angle_gamma   90.00
#
_symmetry.space_group_name_H-M   'P 1'
#
loop_
_entity.id
_entity.type
_entity.pdbx_description
1 polymer ?
#
loop_
_entity_poly.entity_id
_entity_poly.type
_entity_poly.pdbx_seq_one_letter_code
_entity_poly.pdbx_strand_id
1 'polypeptide(L)'
;MYQISDEYRAKMLDQVQTHRLKGTLNGNISFTDSDVIGVSYKNQCSDKKVNVGSVYVGVLKLTFLQDFLNRGSYDKKTITISDGMYLGLDENDDPVWEDIPVGTFYIADAVWTAENMISITAYDCLSLMDKTLEIDTSAGTVYSFCKYIETKTGATFGMTQEECSVLPNGTEMISVYEDNDLETYRDLLSALAQMIGGFAYADKDGTWKLRTFGNTSEVDIPKNRRMSGAKYSDYTTLYDAVSYVEKATGMLRVVGDATGVIMKLGANPFLQYGSANAIERRALNIVNAIKQMIYTPYSAGLLPAFVALDLGDVISFESDYAEETTSGAVMVLAWTYNKSLKVQCYGDNPAIQSAQSKTDKDLSGLMRETVNNEVTYFTYSNVEAITIEPEQEVSVAHLAFTSAQTTTVKINHEFIFDMLSDLALDGSYEIRYYLDEQLISYKPYERVGAISQLTSGDLTDVSICRDFFYILKNVEPNNRHTWDVRIISHNIDSMTIDADHARVVIEGQRLYGEEYWGGFLEAKDYLTIIPFGALGFVSMSDSASVDLFTNLDKSVTETFDLEMLSGLSVLSMSDSVTVTKIGGFYFATEDGNYITMENTDNAIITE
;
A
#
# COMPACT_ATOMS: atom_id res chain seq x y z
N MET A 1 18.02 -12.03 -8.18
CA MET A 1 18.88 -11.96 -9.39
C MET A 1 17.99 -12.14 -10.61
N TYR A 2 18.29 -11.45 -11.73
CA TYR A 2 17.58 -11.64 -12.99
C TYR A 2 17.72 -13.10 -13.45
N GLN A 3 16.69 -13.63 -14.11
CA GLN A 3 16.70 -15.02 -14.58
C GLN A 3 17.68 -15.17 -15.72
N ILE A 4 18.67 -16.04 -15.56
CA ILE A 4 19.75 -16.32 -16.51
C ILE A 4 19.82 -17.80 -16.81
N SER A 5 20.36 -18.16 -17.98
CA SER A 5 20.63 -19.55 -18.35
C SER A 5 21.73 -20.18 -17.50
N ASP A 6 21.77 -21.52 -17.47
CA ASP A 6 22.84 -22.24 -16.78
C ASP A 6 24.20 -21.99 -17.45
N GLU A 7 24.22 -21.80 -18.76
CA GLU A 7 25.39 -21.43 -19.54
C GLU A 7 25.94 -20.07 -19.16
N TYR A 8 25.05 -19.07 -19.01
CA TYR A 8 25.42 -17.75 -18.53
C TYR A 8 25.98 -17.83 -17.10
N ARG A 9 25.30 -18.57 -16.21
CA ARG A 9 25.72 -18.75 -14.82
C ARG A 9 27.12 -19.40 -14.73
N ALA A 10 27.41 -20.38 -15.56
CA ALA A 10 28.73 -21.01 -15.61
C ALA A 10 29.80 -20.02 -16.06
N LYS A 11 29.51 -19.24 -17.12
CA LYS A 11 30.46 -18.27 -17.70
C LYS A 11 30.58 -16.99 -16.87
N MET A 12 29.63 -16.66 -16.06
CA MET A 12 29.66 -15.48 -15.18
C MET A 12 30.90 -15.48 -14.25
N LEU A 13 31.42 -16.64 -13.95
CA LEU A 13 32.63 -16.82 -13.14
C LEU A 13 33.94 -16.89 -13.97
N ASP A 14 33.89 -16.81 -15.30
CA ASP A 14 35.10 -16.83 -16.14
C ASP A 14 35.86 -15.51 -16.04
N GLN A 15 37.20 -15.59 -16.09
CA GLN A 15 38.05 -14.39 -16.01
C GLN A 15 38.00 -13.55 -17.28
N VAL A 16 37.79 -14.20 -18.44
CA VAL A 16 37.71 -13.55 -19.73
C VAL A 16 36.27 -13.57 -20.18
N GLN A 17 35.70 -12.39 -20.28
CA GLN A 17 34.30 -12.19 -20.68
C GLN A 17 34.26 -11.23 -21.86
N THR A 18 33.47 -11.55 -22.87
CA THR A 18 33.24 -10.68 -24.02
C THR A 18 31.80 -10.18 -23.93
N HIS A 19 31.65 -8.86 -23.93
CA HIS A 19 30.37 -8.19 -23.81
C HIS A 19 30.02 -7.39 -25.05
N ARG A 20 28.73 -7.23 -25.30
CA ARG A 20 28.17 -6.31 -26.29
C ARG A 20 27.08 -5.45 -25.64
N LEU A 21 26.97 -4.22 -26.12
CA LEU A 21 25.88 -3.33 -25.74
C LEU A 21 24.82 -3.32 -26.84
N LYS A 22 23.57 -3.43 -26.44
CA LYS A 22 22.41 -3.15 -27.29
C LYS A 22 21.48 -2.20 -26.59
N GLY A 23 20.86 -1.33 -27.36
CA GLY A 23 19.83 -0.46 -26.82
C GLY A 23 18.88 0.04 -27.89
N THR A 24 17.77 0.61 -27.44
CA THR A 24 16.83 1.30 -28.33
C THR A 24 16.49 2.67 -27.75
N LEU A 25 16.41 3.64 -28.62
CA LEU A 25 15.90 4.97 -28.31
C LEU A 25 14.47 5.06 -28.83
N ASN A 26 13.54 5.43 -27.94
CA ASN A 26 12.11 5.57 -28.23
C ASN A 26 11.48 4.30 -28.85
N GLY A 27 12.01 3.12 -28.53
CA GLY A 27 11.51 1.82 -28.98
C GLY A 27 11.74 1.46 -30.45
N ASN A 28 12.26 2.36 -31.27
CA ASN A 28 12.37 2.17 -32.72
C ASN A 28 13.75 2.49 -33.31
N ILE A 29 14.64 3.14 -32.61
CA ILE A 29 15.99 3.47 -33.08
C ILE A 29 16.97 2.61 -32.28
N SER A 30 17.54 1.61 -32.93
CA SER A 30 18.52 0.73 -32.30
C SER A 30 19.93 1.35 -32.32
N PHE A 31 20.68 1.10 -31.27
CA PHE A 31 22.09 1.47 -31.15
C PHE A 31 22.90 0.35 -30.47
N THR A 32 24.19 0.39 -30.63
CA THR A 32 25.15 -0.60 -30.12
C THR A 32 26.31 0.09 -29.41
N ASP A 33 27.28 -0.67 -28.92
CA ASP A 33 28.52 -0.16 -28.33
C ASP A 33 29.34 0.71 -29.28
N SER A 34 29.21 0.54 -30.59
CA SER A 34 29.88 1.39 -31.60
C SER A 34 29.29 2.82 -31.69
N ASP A 35 28.07 3.03 -31.19
CA ASP A 35 27.34 4.29 -31.27
C ASP A 35 27.51 5.17 -30.01
N VAL A 36 28.20 4.66 -28.98
CA VAL A 36 28.35 5.32 -27.68
C VAL A 36 29.81 5.37 -27.22
N ILE A 37 30.20 6.46 -26.54
CA ILE A 37 31.53 6.58 -25.92
C ILE A 37 31.57 5.91 -24.56
N GLY A 38 30.50 6.01 -23.80
CA GLY A 38 30.43 5.46 -22.47
C GLY A 38 28.99 5.43 -21.94
N VAL A 39 28.72 4.36 -21.20
CA VAL A 39 27.41 4.13 -20.58
C VAL A 39 27.63 3.73 -19.14
N SER A 40 26.91 4.34 -18.23
CA SER A 40 26.89 3.98 -16.82
C SER A 40 25.51 4.11 -16.23
N TYR A 41 25.17 3.18 -15.34
CA TYR A 41 23.92 3.18 -14.57
C TYR A 41 24.23 3.00 -13.11
N LYS A 42 23.58 3.79 -12.27
CA LYS A 42 23.64 3.65 -10.82
C LYS A 42 22.23 3.53 -10.26
N ASN A 43 22.02 2.48 -9.49
CA ASN A 43 20.80 2.27 -8.71
C ASN A 43 21.15 1.95 -7.27
N GLN A 44 20.25 2.29 -6.33
CA GLN A 44 20.47 2.03 -4.91
C GLN A 44 19.15 1.91 -4.16
N CYS A 45 19.14 1.14 -3.08
CA CYS A 45 18.02 1.07 -2.12
C CYS A 45 18.42 1.57 -0.72
N SER A 46 19.65 1.98 -0.53
CA SER A 46 20.14 2.55 0.74
C SER A 46 21.25 3.58 0.49
N ASP A 47 21.41 4.52 1.40
CA ASP A 47 22.50 5.51 1.38
C ASP A 47 23.13 5.61 2.77
N LYS A 48 24.39 5.23 2.88
CA LYS A 48 25.24 5.25 4.11
C LYS A 48 24.77 4.36 5.26
N LYS A 49 23.52 4.02 5.36
CA LYS A 49 22.94 3.12 6.38
C LYS A 49 21.83 2.29 5.77
N VAL A 50 21.41 1.22 6.44
CA VAL A 50 20.23 0.46 6.03
C VAL A 50 18.97 1.30 6.29
N ASN A 51 18.14 1.44 5.27
CA ASN A 51 16.86 2.13 5.36
C ASN A 51 15.75 1.22 4.83
N VAL A 52 14.69 1.06 5.62
CA VAL A 52 13.41 0.55 5.12
C VAL A 52 12.52 1.71 4.72
N GLY A 53 11.73 1.52 3.67
CA GLY A 53 10.92 2.58 3.09
C GLY A 53 11.66 3.46 2.07
N SER A 54 12.84 3.05 1.60
CA SER A 54 13.59 3.84 0.64
C SER A 54 13.06 3.68 -0.79
N VAL A 55 13.03 4.78 -1.52
CA VAL A 55 12.65 4.87 -2.93
C VAL A 55 13.64 5.78 -3.64
N TYR A 56 14.68 5.20 -4.22
CA TYR A 56 15.70 5.93 -4.96
C TYR A 56 15.50 5.75 -6.46
N VAL A 57 15.66 6.83 -7.19
CA VAL A 57 15.61 6.84 -8.65
C VAL A 57 16.97 6.44 -9.20
N GLY A 58 16.99 5.43 -10.05
CA GLY A 58 18.19 5.03 -10.76
C GLY A 58 18.54 6.03 -11.87
N VAL A 59 19.84 6.26 -12.06
CA VAL A 59 20.37 7.26 -12.99
C VAL A 59 21.23 6.60 -14.05
N LEU A 60 20.81 6.73 -15.30
CA LEU A 60 21.59 6.36 -16.49
C LEU A 60 22.29 7.59 -17.04
N LYS A 61 23.57 7.45 -17.35
CA LYS A 61 24.36 8.45 -18.11
C LYS A 61 24.99 7.77 -19.31
N LEU A 62 24.80 8.35 -20.46
CA LEU A 62 25.42 7.86 -21.69
C LEU A 62 25.75 9.02 -22.64
N THR A 63 26.72 8.82 -23.53
CA THR A 63 27.07 9.78 -24.58
C THR A 63 27.04 9.09 -25.93
N PHE A 64 26.15 9.53 -26.80
CA PHE A 64 26.09 9.08 -28.18
C PHE A 64 27.13 9.79 -29.05
N LEU A 65 27.66 9.06 -30.04
CA LEU A 65 28.59 9.58 -31.07
C LEU A 65 27.86 10.28 -32.22
N GLN A 66 26.53 10.21 -32.26
CA GLN A 66 25.72 10.81 -33.30
C GLN A 66 24.37 11.30 -32.75
N ASP A 67 23.79 12.28 -33.45
CA ASP A 67 22.47 12.78 -33.14
C ASP A 67 21.39 11.98 -33.91
N PHE A 68 20.77 11.04 -33.23
CA PHE A 68 19.71 10.18 -33.80
C PHE A 68 18.41 10.95 -34.10
N LEU A 69 18.20 12.13 -33.51
CA LEU A 69 17.00 12.93 -33.69
C LEU A 69 17.23 14.20 -34.52
N ASN A 70 18.41 14.33 -35.15
CA ASN A 70 18.79 15.51 -35.94
C ASN A 70 18.56 16.83 -35.18
N ARG A 71 19.00 16.89 -33.92
CA ARG A 71 18.79 17.99 -32.98
C ARG A 71 17.31 18.30 -32.65
N GLY A 72 16.44 17.30 -32.79
CA GLY A 72 15.08 17.34 -32.26
C GLY A 72 15.06 17.21 -30.75
N SER A 73 13.86 17.16 -30.17
CA SER A 73 13.68 17.02 -28.72
C SER A 73 13.96 15.59 -28.28
N TYR A 74 14.82 15.44 -27.29
CA TYR A 74 15.06 14.19 -26.56
C TYR A 74 14.18 14.08 -25.29
N ASP A 75 13.55 15.16 -24.88
CA ASP A 75 12.72 15.22 -23.67
C ASP A 75 11.65 14.10 -23.67
N LYS A 76 11.52 13.43 -22.53
CA LYS A 76 10.55 12.35 -22.27
C LYS A 76 10.65 11.14 -23.23
N LYS A 77 11.70 11.04 -24.05
CA LYS A 77 11.96 9.84 -24.82
C LYS A 77 12.47 8.74 -23.91
N THR A 78 12.24 7.48 -24.31
CA THR A 78 12.71 6.32 -23.56
C THR A 78 14.00 5.76 -24.14
N ILE A 79 14.85 5.24 -23.27
CA ILE A 79 16.04 4.46 -23.64
C ILE A 79 15.94 3.12 -22.94
N THR A 80 16.06 2.03 -23.71
CA THR A 80 16.28 0.68 -23.17
C THR A 80 17.70 0.26 -23.43
N ILE A 81 18.33 -0.43 -22.48
CA ILE A 81 19.70 -0.91 -22.61
C ILE A 81 19.78 -2.34 -22.10
N SER A 82 20.57 -3.16 -22.79
CA SER A 82 20.97 -4.50 -22.38
C SER A 82 22.46 -4.71 -22.54
N ASP A 83 23.04 -5.52 -21.65
CA ASP A 83 24.41 -6.00 -21.67
C ASP A 83 24.40 -7.48 -22.06
N GLY A 84 24.92 -7.81 -23.23
CA GLY A 84 24.98 -9.17 -23.73
C GLY A 84 26.34 -9.80 -23.48
N MET A 85 26.35 -11.01 -22.91
CA MET A 85 27.56 -11.80 -22.73
C MET A 85 27.67 -12.90 -23.80
N TYR A 86 28.85 -13.07 -24.35
CA TYR A 86 29.14 -14.15 -25.29
C TYR A 86 29.27 -15.50 -24.58
N LEU A 87 28.45 -16.47 -25.00
CA LEU A 87 28.39 -17.80 -24.38
C LEU A 87 29.20 -18.85 -25.13
N GLY A 88 29.52 -18.63 -26.40
CA GLY A 88 30.23 -19.57 -27.25
C GLY A 88 29.67 -19.61 -28.66
N LEU A 89 29.96 -20.68 -29.37
CA LEU A 89 29.40 -20.97 -30.70
C LEU A 89 28.31 -22.04 -30.56
N ASP A 90 27.30 -21.96 -31.39
CA ASP A 90 26.29 -23.02 -31.52
C ASP A 90 26.79 -24.18 -32.44
N GLU A 91 25.91 -25.12 -32.74
CA GLU A 91 26.21 -26.27 -33.62
C GLU A 91 26.51 -25.86 -35.07
N ASN A 92 26.21 -24.61 -35.46
CA ASN A 92 26.43 -24.06 -36.80
C ASN A 92 27.63 -23.10 -36.85
N ASP A 93 28.45 -23.05 -35.79
CA ASP A 93 29.52 -22.08 -35.60
C ASP A 93 29.02 -20.60 -35.50
N ASP A 94 27.74 -20.38 -35.19
CA ASP A 94 27.21 -19.04 -34.96
C ASP A 94 27.42 -18.59 -33.51
N PRO A 95 27.72 -17.29 -33.25
CA PRO A 95 27.99 -16.79 -31.92
C PRO A 95 26.71 -16.70 -31.08
N VAL A 96 26.68 -17.41 -29.95
CA VAL A 96 25.59 -17.39 -28.97
C VAL A 96 25.81 -16.27 -27.95
N TRP A 97 24.80 -15.48 -27.77
CA TRP A 97 24.79 -14.37 -26.84
C TRP A 97 23.53 -14.41 -25.95
N GLU A 98 23.70 -14.09 -24.68
CA GLU A 98 22.58 -13.85 -23.80
C GLU A 98 22.60 -12.38 -23.35
N ASP A 99 21.54 -11.66 -23.67
CA ASP A 99 21.41 -10.22 -23.41
C ASP A 99 20.61 -10.01 -22.09
N ILE A 100 21.24 -9.42 -21.08
CA ILE A 100 20.63 -9.08 -19.79
C ILE A 100 20.17 -7.64 -19.85
N PRO A 101 18.87 -7.34 -19.61
CA PRO A 101 18.40 -5.98 -19.50
C PRO A 101 19.12 -5.22 -18.38
N VAL A 102 19.52 -3.99 -18.63
CA VAL A 102 19.99 -3.05 -17.60
C VAL A 102 18.84 -2.23 -17.08
N GLY A 103 17.90 -1.85 -17.95
CA GLY A 103 16.70 -1.13 -17.60
C GLY A 103 16.07 -0.35 -18.74
N THR A 104 14.94 0.27 -18.42
CA THR A 104 14.24 1.25 -19.26
C THR A 104 14.26 2.60 -18.56
N PHE A 105 14.67 3.65 -19.28
CA PHE A 105 14.92 4.97 -18.70
C PHE A 105 14.21 6.06 -19.49
N TYR A 106 13.82 7.12 -18.80
CA TYR A 106 13.19 8.33 -19.35
C TYR A 106 14.23 9.45 -19.41
N ILE A 107 14.44 10.03 -20.58
CA ILE A 107 15.43 11.09 -20.77
C ILE A 107 14.93 12.35 -20.06
N ALA A 108 15.77 12.86 -19.15
CA ALA A 108 15.51 14.11 -18.44
C ALA A 108 16.36 15.27 -18.98
N ASP A 109 17.58 14.95 -19.46
CA ASP A 109 18.48 15.97 -19.96
C ASP A 109 19.30 15.42 -21.13
N ALA A 110 19.52 16.27 -22.14
CA ALA A 110 20.34 15.96 -23.31
C ALA A 110 21.14 17.18 -23.71
N VAL A 111 22.47 17.08 -23.63
CA VAL A 111 23.42 18.18 -23.89
C VAL A 111 24.30 17.82 -25.08
N TRP A 112 24.29 18.66 -26.13
CA TRP A 112 25.23 18.55 -27.24
C TRP A 112 26.60 19.03 -26.80
N THR A 113 27.54 18.11 -26.66
CA THR A 113 28.90 18.39 -26.20
C THR A 113 29.87 18.66 -27.34
N ALA A 114 29.53 18.20 -28.55
CA ALA A 114 30.23 18.49 -29.81
C ALA A 114 29.21 18.43 -30.97
N GLU A 115 29.66 18.64 -32.19
CA GLU A 115 28.78 18.79 -33.36
C GLU A 115 27.76 17.65 -33.52
N ASN A 116 28.15 16.40 -33.27
CA ASN A 116 27.25 15.25 -33.31
C ASN A 116 27.26 14.41 -32.03
N MET A 117 27.86 14.94 -30.96
CA MET A 117 27.96 14.22 -29.70
C MET A 117 26.90 14.73 -28.71
N ILE A 118 26.14 13.79 -28.14
CA ILE A 118 25.09 14.09 -27.18
C ILE A 118 25.30 13.30 -25.91
N SER A 119 25.45 14.02 -24.78
CA SER A 119 25.43 13.43 -23.45
C SER A 119 24.01 13.45 -22.91
N ILE A 120 23.54 12.29 -22.48
CA ILE A 120 22.18 12.09 -21.97
C ILE A 120 22.23 11.68 -20.51
N THR A 121 21.37 12.28 -19.72
CA THR A 121 21.00 11.83 -18.39
C THR A 121 19.53 11.38 -18.41
N ALA A 122 19.30 10.15 -18.00
CA ALA A 122 17.98 9.56 -17.96
C ALA A 122 17.73 8.87 -16.61
N TYR A 123 16.49 8.79 -16.24
CA TYR A 123 16.03 8.22 -14.96
C TYR A 123 15.12 7.03 -15.20
N ASP A 124 15.08 6.09 -14.26
CA ASP A 124 14.14 4.97 -14.30
C ASP A 124 12.67 5.42 -14.05
N CYS A 125 11.75 4.45 -14.07
CA CYS A 125 10.31 4.71 -13.94
C CYS A 125 9.91 5.34 -12.59
N LEU A 126 10.73 5.24 -11.54
CA LEU A 126 10.45 5.85 -10.24
C LEU A 126 10.47 7.40 -10.31
N SER A 127 11.13 7.98 -11.32
CA SER A 127 11.10 9.42 -11.55
C SER A 127 9.70 9.95 -11.93
N LEU A 128 8.81 9.09 -12.43
CA LEU A 128 7.43 9.47 -12.75
C LEU A 128 6.56 9.69 -11.50
N MET A 129 7.05 9.30 -10.33
CA MET A 129 6.32 9.38 -9.06
C MET A 129 6.48 10.71 -8.32
N ASP A 130 7.27 11.65 -8.85
CA ASP A 130 7.43 13.01 -8.28
C ASP A 130 6.27 13.95 -8.62
N LYS A 131 5.10 13.40 -8.85
CA LYS A 131 3.86 14.16 -9.01
C LYS A 131 3.24 14.43 -7.65
N THR A 132 2.56 15.57 -7.53
CA THR A 132 1.77 15.89 -6.34
C THR A 132 0.75 14.80 -6.08
N LEU A 133 0.65 14.36 -4.83
CA LEU A 133 -0.28 13.32 -4.41
C LEU A 133 -1.71 13.87 -4.40
N GLU A 134 -2.60 13.19 -5.10
CA GLU A 134 -4.05 13.38 -5.04
C GLU A 134 -4.63 12.10 -4.43
N ILE A 135 -5.22 12.19 -3.26
CA ILE A 135 -5.75 11.01 -2.56
C ILE A 135 -7.24 10.91 -2.85
N ASP A 136 -7.61 10.04 -3.79
CA ASP A 136 -9.01 9.67 -4.08
C ASP A 136 -9.40 8.39 -3.34
N THR A 137 -8.44 7.64 -2.81
CA THR A 137 -8.62 6.36 -2.12
C THR A 137 -8.06 6.46 -0.72
N SER A 138 -8.91 6.40 0.28
CA SER A 138 -8.52 6.54 1.68
C SER A 138 -8.06 5.22 2.33
N ALA A 139 -8.49 4.06 1.83
CA ALA A 139 -8.17 2.76 2.40
C ALA A 139 -7.98 1.68 1.33
N GLY A 140 -7.14 0.70 1.62
CA GLY A 140 -6.86 -0.42 0.72
C GLY A 140 -5.73 -1.30 1.23
N THR A 141 -5.40 -2.34 0.48
CA THR A 141 -4.20 -3.16 0.71
C THR A 141 -2.97 -2.50 0.09
N VAL A 142 -1.78 -3.00 0.43
CA VAL A 142 -0.53 -2.58 -0.24
C VAL A 142 -0.66 -2.69 -1.76
N TYR A 143 -1.23 -3.79 -2.28
CA TYR A 143 -1.46 -3.98 -3.71
C TYR A 143 -2.38 -2.91 -4.30
N SER A 144 -3.50 -2.61 -3.62
CA SER A 144 -4.46 -1.59 -4.08
C SER A 144 -3.80 -0.22 -4.22
N PHE A 145 -3.01 0.20 -3.23
CA PHE A 145 -2.26 1.45 -3.29
C PHE A 145 -1.19 1.43 -4.39
N CYS A 146 -0.50 0.31 -4.61
CA CYS A 146 0.45 0.18 -5.72
C CYS A 146 -0.23 0.34 -7.08
N LYS A 147 -1.40 -0.24 -7.28
CA LYS A 147 -2.21 -0.08 -8.51
C LYS A 147 -2.75 1.34 -8.65
N TYR A 148 -3.09 1.99 -7.54
CA TYR A 148 -3.45 3.40 -7.53
C TYR A 148 -2.29 4.29 -7.99
N ILE A 149 -1.08 4.09 -7.45
CA ILE A 149 0.13 4.80 -7.88
C ILE A 149 0.38 4.57 -9.39
N GLU A 150 0.30 3.33 -9.87
CA GLU A 150 0.44 3.01 -11.29
C GLU A 150 -0.54 3.81 -12.16
N THR A 151 -1.83 3.83 -11.76
CA THR A 151 -2.88 4.53 -12.52
C THR A 151 -2.63 6.04 -12.60
N LYS A 152 -2.19 6.65 -11.51
CA LYS A 152 -1.99 8.10 -11.42
C LYS A 152 -0.65 8.55 -12.04
N THR A 153 0.38 7.75 -11.93
CA THR A 153 1.73 8.11 -12.41
C THR A 153 1.99 7.64 -13.83
N GLY A 154 1.40 6.52 -14.25
CA GLY A 154 1.70 5.82 -15.49
C GLY A 154 2.94 4.93 -15.41
N ALA A 155 3.57 4.80 -14.24
CA ALA A 155 4.69 3.88 -14.01
C ALA A 155 4.14 2.48 -13.73
N THR A 156 4.47 1.50 -14.56
CA THR A 156 3.92 0.13 -14.48
C THR A 156 4.39 -0.59 -13.22
N PHE A 157 3.44 -1.11 -12.44
CA PHE A 157 3.70 -1.96 -11.29
C PHE A 157 3.89 -3.41 -11.72
N GLY A 158 5.04 -4.00 -11.41
CA GLY A 158 5.48 -5.31 -11.91
C GLY A 158 5.20 -6.50 -10.99
N MET A 159 4.27 -6.39 -10.02
CA MET A 159 3.92 -7.50 -9.14
C MET A 159 2.43 -7.82 -9.21
N THR A 160 2.11 -9.09 -9.03
CA THR A 160 0.73 -9.58 -8.90
C THR A 160 0.20 -9.37 -7.48
N GLN A 161 -1.11 -9.53 -7.31
CA GLN A 161 -1.74 -9.45 -5.98
C GLN A 161 -1.23 -10.57 -5.06
N GLU A 162 -1.01 -11.75 -5.59
CA GLU A 162 -0.50 -12.91 -4.88
C GLU A 162 0.92 -12.64 -4.36
N GLU A 163 1.79 -12.08 -5.20
CA GLU A 163 3.15 -11.70 -4.79
C GLU A 163 3.14 -10.62 -3.70
N CYS A 164 2.24 -9.64 -3.78
CA CYS A 164 2.10 -8.64 -2.74
C CYS A 164 1.54 -9.23 -1.44
N SER A 165 0.64 -10.20 -1.52
CA SER A 165 -0.02 -10.79 -0.34
C SER A 165 0.95 -11.55 0.58
N VAL A 166 2.05 -12.08 0.04
CA VAL A 166 3.08 -12.78 0.84
C VAL A 166 4.10 -11.83 1.48
N LEU A 167 4.09 -10.55 1.10
CA LEU A 167 4.93 -9.54 1.75
C LEU A 167 4.42 -9.26 3.17
N PRO A 168 5.30 -8.87 4.11
CA PRO A 168 4.87 -8.40 5.42
C PRO A 168 3.82 -7.29 5.29
N ASN A 169 2.75 -7.38 6.04
CA ASN A 169 1.59 -6.47 5.96
C ASN A 169 0.91 -6.40 4.57
N GLY A 170 1.22 -7.29 3.63
CA GLY A 170 0.69 -7.27 2.27
C GLY A 170 -0.82 -7.44 2.18
N THR A 171 -1.42 -8.14 3.14
CA THR A 171 -2.86 -8.36 3.26
C THR A 171 -3.54 -7.42 4.26
N GLU A 172 -2.79 -6.61 5.00
CA GLU A 172 -3.36 -5.66 5.94
C GLU A 172 -4.11 -4.56 5.19
N MET A 173 -5.29 -4.23 5.71
CA MET A 173 -6.00 -3.03 5.28
C MET A 173 -5.37 -1.82 5.98
N ILE A 174 -4.92 -0.89 5.18
CA ILE A 174 -4.28 0.34 5.63
C ILE A 174 -5.02 1.53 5.05
N SER A 175 -5.00 2.65 5.74
CA SER A 175 -5.67 3.86 5.30
C SER A 175 -4.76 5.09 5.38
N VAL A 176 -5.04 6.04 4.51
CA VAL A 176 -4.38 7.35 4.50
C VAL A 176 -5.42 8.40 4.87
N TYR A 177 -5.13 9.19 5.89
CA TYR A 177 -6.00 10.28 6.34
C TYR A 177 -5.56 11.60 5.72
N GLU A 178 -6.44 12.59 5.64
CA GLU A 178 -6.14 13.92 5.10
C GLU A 178 -4.98 14.61 5.84
N ASP A 179 -4.92 14.44 7.16
CA ASP A 179 -3.81 14.97 8.00
C ASP A 179 -2.60 14.01 7.96
N ASN A 180 -1.98 13.92 6.79
CA ASN A 180 -0.74 13.16 6.57
C ASN A 180 0.33 14.07 5.96
N ASP A 181 1.59 13.68 6.11
CA ASP A 181 2.75 14.45 5.62
C ASP A 181 3.21 14.00 4.21
N LEU A 182 2.32 13.36 3.43
CA LEU A 182 2.64 12.87 2.09
C LEU A 182 2.37 13.95 1.05
N GLU A 183 3.39 14.34 0.29
CA GLU A 183 3.30 15.38 -0.74
C GLU A 183 3.25 14.80 -2.15
N THR A 184 3.91 13.65 -2.36
CA THR A 184 4.09 13.03 -3.67
C THR A 184 3.71 11.55 -3.65
N TYR A 185 3.49 10.97 -4.85
CA TYR A 185 3.32 9.52 -4.96
C TYR A 185 4.57 8.74 -4.55
N ARG A 186 5.76 9.37 -4.60
CA ARG A 186 7.00 8.78 -4.08
C ARG A 186 6.97 8.67 -2.57
N ASP A 187 6.42 9.65 -1.87
CA ASP A 187 6.27 9.61 -0.41
C ASP A 187 5.29 8.51 -0.01
N LEU A 188 4.16 8.39 -0.73
CA LEU A 188 3.22 7.30 -0.53
C LEU A 188 3.89 5.93 -0.75
N LEU A 189 4.65 5.78 -1.83
CA LEU A 189 5.41 4.56 -2.11
C LEU A 189 6.45 4.28 -1.03
N SER A 190 7.13 5.31 -0.52
CA SER A 190 8.07 5.19 0.60
C SER A 190 7.39 4.66 1.86
N ALA A 191 6.22 5.19 2.18
CA ALA A 191 5.42 4.71 3.32
C ALA A 191 4.99 3.24 3.14
N LEU A 192 4.56 2.84 1.93
CA LEU A 192 4.22 1.44 1.62
C LEU A 192 5.44 0.52 1.71
N ALA A 193 6.57 0.94 1.15
CA ALA A 193 7.83 0.18 1.24
C ALA A 193 8.30 0.01 2.68
N GLN A 194 8.08 1.00 3.54
CA GLN A 194 8.36 0.89 4.97
C GLN A 194 7.40 -0.08 5.67
N MET A 195 6.13 -0.09 5.28
CA MET A 195 5.13 -1.02 5.82
C MET A 195 5.48 -2.49 5.59
N ILE A 196 6.10 -2.82 4.47
CA ILE A 196 6.58 -4.18 4.19
C ILE A 196 7.95 -4.48 4.82
N GLY A 197 8.56 -3.52 5.51
CA GLY A 197 9.93 -3.67 6.03
C GLY A 197 10.99 -3.79 4.94
N GLY A 198 10.79 -3.16 3.79
CA GLY A 198 11.61 -3.29 2.59
C GLY A 198 11.85 -1.96 1.87
N PHE A 199 11.92 -2.02 0.56
CA PHE A 199 12.19 -0.89 -0.33
C PHE A 199 11.43 -1.05 -1.65
N ALA A 200 11.31 0.06 -2.40
CA ALA A 200 10.83 0.04 -3.78
C ALA A 200 12.00 0.28 -4.74
N TYR A 201 11.98 -0.36 -5.88
CA TYR A 201 13.03 -0.24 -6.89
C TYR A 201 12.47 -0.42 -8.31
N ALA A 202 13.17 0.15 -9.28
CA ALA A 202 12.91 -0.13 -10.68
C ALA A 202 13.59 -1.44 -11.07
N ASP A 203 12.81 -2.36 -11.62
CA ASP A 203 13.27 -3.64 -12.14
C ASP A 203 13.94 -3.45 -13.53
N LYS A 204 14.73 -4.43 -13.93
CA LYS A 204 15.40 -4.46 -15.24
C LYS A 204 14.44 -4.42 -16.42
N ASP A 205 13.23 -4.93 -16.25
CA ASP A 205 12.18 -4.94 -17.28
C ASP A 205 11.46 -3.57 -17.43
N GLY A 206 11.88 -2.56 -16.65
CA GLY A 206 11.31 -1.20 -16.71
C GLY A 206 10.02 -1.04 -15.90
N THR A 207 9.66 -2.01 -15.08
CA THR A 207 8.58 -1.93 -14.09
C THR A 207 9.15 -1.58 -12.72
N TRP A 208 8.32 -1.20 -11.77
CA TRP A 208 8.75 -1.05 -10.40
C TRP A 208 8.12 -2.11 -9.50
N LYS A 209 8.85 -2.49 -8.46
CA LYS A 209 8.47 -3.54 -7.52
C LYS A 209 8.77 -3.15 -6.09
N LEU A 210 8.10 -3.81 -5.16
CA LEU A 210 8.41 -3.81 -3.73
C LEU A 210 9.24 -5.05 -3.40
N ARG A 211 10.22 -4.90 -2.51
CA ARG A 211 11.07 -6.01 -2.08
C ARG A 211 11.49 -5.87 -0.63
N THR A 212 11.50 -6.98 0.09
CA THR A 212 12.12 -7.08 1.42
C THR A 212 13.57 -7.55 1.30
N PHE A 213 14.35 -7.31 2.34
CA PHE A 213 15.70 -7.85 2.42
C PHE A 213 15.64 -9.33 2.82
N GLY A 214 16.33 -10.19 2.08
CA GLY A 214 16.44 -11.62 2.36
C GLY A 214 17.73 -11.99 3.08
N ASN A 215 17.90 -13.29 3.35
CA ASN A 215 19.12 -13.84 3.95
C ASN A 215 19.73 -14.99 3.14
N THR A 216 19.09 -15.38 2.05
CA THR A 216 19.57 -16.49 1.20
C THR A 216 20.48 -15.96 0.13
N SER A 217 21.70 -16.49 0.04
CA SER A 217 22.65 -16.11 -1.01
C SER A 217 22.17 -16.59 -2.39
N GLU A 218 22.14 -15.67 -3.34
CA GLU A 218 21.83 -15.94 -4.75
C GLU A 218 23.07 -16.45 -5.50
N VAL A 219 24.24 -16.01 -5.07
CA VAL A 219 25.50 -16.34 -5.72
C VAL A 219 26.68 -16.26 -4.74
N ASP A 220 27.58 -17.22 -4.84
CA ASP A 220 28.85 -17.23 -4.09
C ASP A 220 29.97 -16.69 -4.98
N ILE A 221 30.69 -15.71 -4.47
CA ILE A 221 31.75 -15.02 -5.21
C ILE A 221 33.11 -15.42 -4.67
N PRO A 222 33.84 -16.29 -5.39
CA PRO A 222 35.19 -16.70 -4.98
C PRO A 222 36.16 -15.51 -4.97
N LYS A 223 37.19 -15.61 -4.15
CA LYS A 223 38.20 -14.56 -3.95
C LYS A 223 38.86 -14.09 -5.25
N ASN A 224 39.14 -15.03 -6.18
CA ASN A 224 39.75 -14.75 -7.47
C ASN A 224 38.79 -14.19 -8.53
N ARG A 225 37.52 -13.95 -8.19
CA ARG A 225 36.50 -13.38 -9.09
C ARG A 225 36.09 -11.97 -8.67
N ARG A 226 36.81 -11.40 -7.74
CA ARG A 226 36.65 -10.01 -7.27
C ARG A 226 37.80 -9.17 -7.75
N MET A 227 37.51 -7.89 -8.01
CA MET A 227 38.57 -6.92 -8.27
C MET A 227 39.31 -6.59 -6.99
N SER A 228 40.56 -6.23 -7.08
CA SER A 228 41.36 -5.80 -5.92
C SER A 228 40.76 -4.57 -5.26
N GLY A 229 40.92 -4.42 -3.94
CA GLY A 229 40.48 -3.29 -3.16
C GLY A 229 39.07 -3.43 -2.58
N ALA A 230 38.52 -4.63 -2.54
CA ALA A 230 37.30 -4.91 -1.76
C ALA A 230 37.51 -4.56 -0.28
N LYS A 231 36.48 -3.97 0.35
CA LYS A 231 36.48 -3.58 1.76
C LYS A 231 35.33 -4.27 2.46
N TYR A 232 35.59 -4.77 3.64
CA TYR A 232 34.62 -5.44 4.51
C TYR A 232 34.69 -4.85 5.91
N SER A 233 33.53 -4.72 6.56
CA SER A 233 33.47 -4.38 7.96
C SER A 233 33.83 -5.60 8.82
N ASP A 234 34.30 -5.34 10.02
CA ASP A 234 34.61 -6.37 11.06
C ASP A 234 33.39 -6.67 11.95
N TYR A 235 32.22 -6.17 11.56
CA TYR A 235 30.96 -6.39 12.28
C TYR A 235 29.85 -6.83 11.34
N THR A 236 28.89 -7.54 11.89
CA THR A 236 27.67 -7.93 11.23
C THR A 236 26.53 -7.04 11.72
N THR A 237 25.83 -6.43 10.77
CA THR A 237 24.60 -5.68 11.05
C THR A 237 23.46 -6.65 11.25
N LEU A 238 22.69 -6.42 12.30
CA LEU A 238 21.45 -7.12 12.58
C LEU A 238 20.48 -6.14 13.26
N TYR A 239 19.19 -6.44 13.20
CA TYR A 239 18.16 -5.64 13.86
C TYR A 239 17.21 -6.54 14.63
N ASP A 240 16.93 -6.17 15.89
CA ASP A 240 16.11 -6.96 16.81
C ASP A 240 14.74 -6.31 17.07
N ALA A 241 14.65 -5.01 16.82
CA ALA A 241 13.46 -4.22 17.07
C ALA A 241 13.34 -3.06 16.08
N VAL A 242 12.14 -2.51 15.99
CA VAL A 242 11.88 -1.20 15.37
C VAL A 242 11.40 -0.21 16.42
N SER A 243 11.66 1.07 16.17
CA SER A 243 11.07 2.15 16.94
C SER A 243 10.40 3.16 16.02
N TYR A 244 9.25 3.65 16.43
CA TYR A 244 8.51 4.72 15.75
C TYR A 244 7.95 5.68 16.78
N VAL A 245 7.68 6.92 16.36
CA VAL A 245 7.01 7.91 17.20
C VAL A 245 5.52 7.82 16.93
N GLU A 246 4.75 7.53 17.94
CA GLU A 246 3.29 7.52 17.87
C GLU A 246 2.79 8.97 17.80
N LYS A 247 2.16 9.38 16.69
CA LYS A 247 1.69 10.76 16.48
C LYS A 247 0.79 11.24 17.61
N ALA A 248 -0.06 10.34 18.10
CA ALA A 248 -1.00 10.58 19.16
C ALA A 248 -0.42 11.02 20.48
N THR A 249 0.60 10.31 20.90
CA THR A 249 1.17 10.48 22.23
C THR A 249 2.49 11.22 22.20
N GLY A 250 3.09 11.39 21.00
CA GLY A 250 4.49 11.81 20.85
C GLY A 250 5.47 10.83 21.51
N MET A 251 5.00 9.63 21.92
CA MET A 251 5.81 8.65 22.59
C MET A 251 6.61 7.82 21.59
N LEU A 252 7.86 7.57 21.91
CA LEU A 252 8.66 6.57 21.22
C LEU A 252 8.14 5.18 21.62
N ARG A 253 7.64 4.42 20.65
CA ARG A 253 7.28 3.02 20.80
C ARG A 253 8.40 2.16 20.27
N VAL A 254 8.70 1.08 20.98
CA VAL A 254 9.68 0.07 20.56
C VAL A 254 8.95 -1.26 20.50
N VAL A 255 9.02 -1.93 19.35
CA VAL A 255 8.43 -3.25 19.12
C VAL A 255 9.55 -4.21 18.75
N GLY A 256 9.59 -5.37 19.38
CA GLY A 256 10.68 -6.33 19.30
C GLY A 256 11.55 -6.35 20.58
N ASP A 257 12.80 -6.84 20.46
CA ASP A 257 13.72 -6.88 21.60
C ASP A 257 14.38 -5.51 21.79
N ALA A 258 13.91 -4.77 22.78
CA ALA A 258 14.42 -3.45 23.10
C ALA A 258 15.86 -3.44 23.66
N THR A 259 16.44 -4.60 23.95
CA THR A 259 17.84 -4.72 24.43
C THR A 259 18.83 -4.89 23.27
N GLY A 260 18.32 -5.27 22.09
CA GLY A 260 19.10 -5.44 20.86
C GLY A 260 19.25 -4.15 20.04
N VAL A 261 19.57 -4.33 18.77
CA VAL A 261 19.75 -3.22 17.82
C VAL A 261 18.38 -2.77 17.30
N ILE A 262 18.08 -1.49 17.46
CA ILE A 262 16.79 -0.91 17.13
C ILE A 262 16.89 -0.12 15.82
N MET A 263 16.08 -0.50 14.81
CA MET A 263 15.91 0.32 13.60
C MET A 263 14.87 1.40 13.85
N LYS A 264 15.22 2.66 13.56
CA LYS A 264 14.29 3.78 13.67
C LYS A 264 13.51 3.91 12.36
N LEU A 265 12.19 3.82 12.46
CA LEU A 265 11.30 4.11 11.35
C LEU A 265 11.02 5.62 11.30
N GLY A 266 10.93 6.18 10.10
CA GLY A 266 10.49 7.55 9.88
C GLY A 266 9.00 7.73 10.18
N ALA A 267 8.51 8.95 10.04
CA ALA A 267 7.08 9.21 10.04
C ALA A 267 6.40 8.40 8.92
N ASN A 268 5.38 7.63 9.30
CA ASN A 268 4.64 6.80 8.36
C ASN A 268 3.16 6.84 8.74
N PRO A 269 2.28 7.41 7.91
CA PRO A 269 0.86 7.51 8.23
C PRO A 269 0.22 6.17 8.53
N PHE A 270 0.64 5.09 7.89
CA PHE A 270 0.12 3.74 8.14
C PHE A 270 0.54 3.15 9.49
N LEU A 271 1.55 3.73 10.16
CA LEU A 271 1.99 3.38 11.52
C LEU A 271 1.63 4.46 12.55
N GLN A 272 0.97 5.53 12.14
CA GLN A 272 0.55 6.62 13.02
C GLN A 272 -0.92 6.56 13.39
N TYR A 273 -1.74 5.91 12.54
CA TYR A 273 -3.18 5.86 12.67
C TYR A 273 -3.69 4.42 12.71
N GLY A 274 -4.74 4.18 13.49
CA GLY A 274 -5.37 2.89 13.71
C GLY A 274 -5.42 2.50 15.18
N SER A 275 -6.01 1.35 15.49
CA SER A 275 -6.00 0.83 16.85
C SER A 275 -4.57 0.47 17.30
N ALA A 276 -4.28 0.62 18.59
CA ALA A 276 -2.95 0.32 19.14
C ALA A 276 -2.49 -1.11 18.79
N ASN A 277 -3.41 -2.07 18.82
CA ASN A 277 -3.13 -3.47 18.48
C ASN A 277 -2.79 -3.65 17.00
N ALA A 278 -3.47 -2.94 16.09
CA ALA A 278 -3.19 -2.99 14.65
C ALA A 278 -1.82 -2.40 14.34
N ILE A 279 -1.49 -1.26 14.91
CA ILE A 279 -0.19 -0.61 14.75
C ILE A 279 0.95 -1.52 15.27
N GLU A 280 0.76 -2.10 16.47
CA GLU A 280 1.75 -3.02 17.05
C GLU A 280 1.95 -4.27 16.19
N ARG A 281 0.87 -4.87 15.69
CA ARG A 281 0.93 -6.02 14.76
C ARG A 281 1.69 -5.66 13.49
N ARG A 282 1.40 -4.52 12.87
CA ARG A 282 2.11 -4.04 11.68
C ARG A 282 3.60 -3.83 11.96
N ALA A 283 3.92 -3.18 13.07
CA ALA A 283 5.29 -2.97 13.48
C ALA A 283 6.02 -4.30 13.75
N LEU A 284 5.34 -5.29 14.35
CA LEU A 284 5.90 -6.63 14.57
C LEU A 284 6.19 -7.37 13.26
N ASN A 285 5.33 -7.23 12.25
CA ASN A 285 5.57 -7.78 10.93
C ASN A 285 6.81 -7.14 10.26
N ILE A 286 7.01 -5.85 10.45
CA ILE A 286 8.24 -5.16 10.00
C ILE A 286 9.47 -5.71 10.75
N VAL A 287 9.39 -5.90 12.07
CA VAL A 287 10.48 -6.52 12.87
C VAL A 287 10.85 -7.88 12.30
N ASN A 288 9.86 -8.73 12.00
CA ASN A 288 10.10 -10.05 11.47
C ASN A 288 10.78 -10.00 10.08
N ALA A 289 10.47 -8.99 9.26
CA ALA A 289 11.15 -8.79 7.99
C ALA A 289 12.61 -8.35 8.17
N ILE A 290 12.86 -7.35 9.03
CA ILE A 290 14.22 -6.81 9.20
C ILE A 290 15.16 -7.76 9.96
N LYS A 291 14.64 -8.67 10.76
CA LYS A 291 15.43 -9.73 11.41
C LYS A 291 16.13 -10.67 10.43
N GLN A 292 15.69 -10.70 9.16
CA GLN A 292 16.36 -11.45 8.11
C GLN A 292 17.67 -10.78 7.65
N MET A 293 17.86 -9.49 7.95
CA MET A 293 19.05 -8.73 7.57
C MET A 293 20.22 -9.02 8.50
N ILE A 294 20.96 -10.09 8.18
CA ILE A 294 22.20 -10.45 8.87
C ILE A 294 23.34 -10.24 7.87
N TYR A 295 23.85 -9.00 7.80
CA TYR A 295 24.77 -8.59 6.75
C TYR A 295 26.09 -8.06 7.26
N THR A 296 27.17 -8.47 6.63
CA THR A 296 28.47 -7.81 6.77
C THR A 296 28.57 -6.68 5.75
N PRO A 297 28.67 -5.41 6.17
CA PRO A 297 28.81 -4.30 5.23
C PRO A 297 30.07 -4.44 4.38
N TYR A 298 29.93 -4.23 3.07
CA TYR A 298 31.03 -4.37 2.11
C TYR A 298 30.96 -3.35 0.98
N SER A 299 32.09 -3.17 0.30
CA SER A 299 32.20 -2.49 -0.98
C SER A 299 33.16 -3.28 -1.87
N ALA A 300 32.68 -3.78 -3.01
CA ALA A 300 33.46 -4.62 -3.91
C ALA A 300 33.22 -4.27 -5.38
N GLY A 301 34.24 -4.54 -6.22
CA GLY A 301 34.12 -4.57 -7.67
C GLY A 301 33.98 -6.03 -8.13
N LEU A 302 33.01 -6.32 -8.95
CA LEU A 302 32.74 -7.62 -9.53
C LEU A 302 33.02 -7.61 -11.04
N LEU A 303 33.11 -8.78 -11.65
CA LEU A 303 33.21 -8.91 -13.09
C LEU A 303 31.96 -8.39 -13.80
N PRO A 304 32.04 -7.94 -15.06
CA PRO A 304 30.90 -7.35 -15.79
C PRO A 304 29.67 -8.24 -15.85
N ALA A 305 29.81 -9.53 -16.00
CA ALA A 305 28.69 -10.48 -16.11
C ALA A 305 27.79 -10.53 -14.88
N PHE A 306 28.25 -10.00 -13.73
CA PHE A 306 27.39 -9.83 -12.55
C PHE A 306 26.31 -8.74 -12.72
N VAL A 307 26.20 -8.13 -13.89
CA VAL A 307 25.09 -7.25 -14.25
C VAL A 307 23.71 -7.89 -14.04
N ALA A 308 23.63 -9.22 -14.02
CA ALA A 308 22.41 -9.97 -13.68
C ALA A 308 21.94 -9.79 -12.23
N LEU A 309 22.79 -9.29 -11.33
CA LEU A 309 22.39 -8.96 -9.95
C LEU A 309 21.40 -7.80 -9.92
N ASP A 310 20.49 -7.86 -8.93
CA ASP A 310 19.52 -6.82 -8.64
C ASP A 310 19.68 -6.27 -7.23
N LEU A 311 19.05 -5.14 -6.96
CA LEU A 311 18.98 -4.59 -5.60
C LEU A 311 18.27 -5.57 -4.66
N GLY A 312 18.85 -5.78 -3.49
CA GLY A 312 18.35 -6.72 -2.48
C GLY A 312 18.78 -8.17 -2.67
N ASP A 313 19.48 -8.50 -3.78
CA ASP A 313 20.11 -9.82 -3.90
C ASP A 313 21.19 -9.98 -2.83
N VAL A 314 21.20 -11.12 -2.17
CA VAL A 314 22.25 -11.44 -1.20
C VAL A 314 23.36 -12.17 -1.92
N ILE A 315 24.58 -11.71 -1.74
CA ILE A 315 25.78 -12.39 -2.24
C ILE A 315 26.62 -12.87 -1.05
N SER A 316 27.21 -14.04 -1.20
CA SER A 316 28.20 -14.53 -0.26
C SER A 316 29.61 -14.45 -0.87
N PHE A 317 30.59 -14.25 -0.02
CA PHE A 317 31.98 -14.13 -0.45
C PHE A 317 32.94 -14.56 0.65
N GLU A 318 34.07 -15.11 0.22
CA GLU A 318 35.17 -15.43 1.12
C GLU A 318 35.84 -14.15 1.62
N SER A 319 36.07 -14.03 2.92
CA SER A 319 36.86 -12.95 3.48
C SER A 319 38.33 -13.01 3.01
N ASP A 320 38.95 -11.85 2.77
CA ASP A 320 40.37 -11.79 2.44
C ASP A 320 41.27 -12.08 3.66
N TYR A 321 40.72 -11.98 4.86
CA TYR A 321 41.46 -12.00 6.12
C TYR A 321 41.05 -13.11 7.07
N ALA A 322 39.94 -13.79 6.81
CA ALA A 322 39.44 -14.91 7.58
C ALA A 322 38.99 -16.04 6.66
N GLU A 323 39.07 -17.29 7.11
CA GLU A 323 38.57 -18.45 6.38
C GLU A 323 37.04 -18.55 6.41
N GLU A 324 36.35 -17.47 6.80
CA GLU A 324 34.91 -17.41 6.96
C GLU A 324 34.24 -16.81 5.72
N THR A 325 33.13 -17.41 5.31
CA THR A 325 32.24 -16.86 4.30
C THR A 325 31.34 -15.84 4.95
N THR A 326 31.30 -14.62 4.38
CA THR A 326 30.42 -13.55 4.82
C THR A 326 29.37 -13.29 3.75
N SER A 327 28.25 -12.69 4.13
CA SER A 327 27.17 -12.38 3.20
C SER A 327 26.62 -10.96 3.43
N GLY A 328 26.06 -10.40 2.37
CA GLY A 328 25.40 -9.10 2.45
C GLY A 328 24.55 -8.83 1.21
N ALA A 329 23.55 -7.99 1.36
CA ALA A 329 22.67 -7.60 0.27
C ALA A 329 23.34 -6.57 -0.66
N VAL A 330 23.01 -6.62 -1.94
CA VAL A 330 23.34 -5.57 -2.90
C VAL A 330 22.43 -4.37 -2.65
N MET A 331 22.95 -3.35 -2.00
CA MET A 331 22.20 -2.12 -1.69
C MET A 331 22.52 -0.97 -2.63
N VAL A 332 23.68 -0.99 -3.25
CA VAL A 332 24.08 -0.10 -4.34
C VAL A 332 24.63 -0.93 -5.47
N LEU A 333 24.18 -0.65 -6.67
CA LEU A 333 24.63 -1.25 -7.91
C LEU A 333 25.05 -0.12 -8.85
N ALA A 334 26.34 -0.07 -9.19
CA ALA A 334 26.87 0.89 -10.15
C ALA A 334 27.56 0.13 -11.30
N TRP A 335 26.81 0.01 -12.37
CA TRP A 335 27.25 -0.63 -13.61
C TRP A 335 27.90 0.38 -14.55
N THR A 336 28.95 0.00 -15.20
CA THR A 336 29.55 0.73 -16.31
C THR A 336 29.90 -0.28 -17.40
N TYR A 337 29.42 -0.02 -18.61
CA TYR A 337 29.67 -0.93 -19.74
C TYR A 337 31.13 -1.26 -19.89
N ASN A 338 31.43 -2.54 -20.07
CA ASN A 338 32.76 -3.10 -20.24
C ASN A 338 33.76 -2.75 -19.12
N LYS A 339 33.27 -2.53 -17.91
CA LYS A 339 34.06 -2.31 -16.69
C LYS A 339 33.50 -3.12 -15.53
N SER A 340 34.22 -3.12 -14.40
CA SER A 340 33.74 -3.77 -13.18
C SER A 340 32.40 -3.21 -12.72
N LEU A 341 31.50 -4.11 -12.31
CA LEU A 341 30.29 -3.77 -11.58
C LEU A 341 30.69 -3.44 -10.13
N LYS A 342 30.32 -2.26 -9.63
CA LYS A 342 30.51 -1.91 -8.22
C LYS A 342 29.26 -2.22 -7.44
N VAL A 343 29.43 -2.97 -6.35
CA VAL A 343 28.35 -3.31 -5.43
C VAL A 343 28.72 -2.89 -4.00
N GLN A 344 27.71 -2.47 -3.22
CA GLN A 344 27.91 -2.08 -1.83
C GLN A 344 26.76 -2.59 -0.97
N CYS A 345 27.08 -2.99 0.25
CA CYS A 345 26.17 -3.25 1.34
C CYS A 345 26.47 -2.26 2.48
N TYR A 346 25.46 -1.59 2.97
CA TYR A 346 25.56 -0.74 4.16
C TYR A 346 25.09 -1.50 5.39
N GLY A 347 25.49 -1.01 6.55
CA GLY A 347 25.04 -1.55 7.81
C GLY A 347 25.42 -0.64 8.97
N ASP A 348 24.70 -0.77 10.04
CA ASP A 348 24.96 -0.05 11.28
C ASP A 348 25.82 -0.91 12.21
N ASN A 349 26.85 -0.30 12.80
CA ASN A 349 27.65 -1.00 13.81
C ASN A 349 26.86 -1.08 15.12
N PRO A 350 26.55 -2.29 15.61
CA PRO A 350 25.74 -2.47 16.81
C PRO A 350 26.31 -1.77 18.05
N ALA A 351 27.65 -1.72 18.17
CA ALA A 351 28.31 -1.06 19.30
C ALA A 351 28.14 0.46 19.31
N ILE A 352 28.00 1.08 18.13
CA ILE A 352 27.82 2.54 18.00
C ILE A 352 26.35 2.91 18.21
N GLN A 353 25.42 2.10 17.73
CA GLN A 353 23.98 2.36 17.88
C GLN A 353 23.52 2.42 19.33
N SER A 354 24.07 1.59 20.20
CA SER A 354 23.73 1.60 21.63
C SER A 354 24.06 2.94 22.31
N ALA A 355 25.08 3.65 21.81
CA ALA A 355 25.49 4.97 22.32
C ALA A 355 24.57 6.11 21.82
N GLN A 356 24.02 6.01 20.61
CA GLN A 356 23.13 7.03 20.03
C GLN A 356 21.70 6.98 20.60
N SER A 357 21.25 5.82 21.05
CA SER A 357 19.88 5.62 21.58
C SER A 357 19.56 6.50 22.80
N LYS A 358 20.57 6.99 23.53
CA LYS A 358 20.38 7.83 24.70
C LYS A 358 19.99 9.27 24.35
N THR A 359 20.60 9.83 23.30
CA THR A 359 20.32 11.21 22.83
C THR A 359 18.91 11.32 22.23
N ASP A 360 18.41 10.25 21.61
CA ASP A 360 17.09 10.26 20.99
C ASP A 360 15.95 10.15 22.00
N LYS A 361 16.19 9.53 23.16
CA LYS A 361 15.23 9.57 24.29
C LYS A 361 15.04 10.98 24.83
N ASP A 362 16.11 11.77 24.84
CA ASP A 362 16.05 13.16 25.30
C ASP A 362 15.32 14.05 24.28
N LEU A 363 15.52 13.81 22.96
CA LEU A 363 14.82 14.53 21.89
C LEU A 363 13.33 14.19 21.83
N SER A 364 12.98 12.92 22.02
CA SER A 364 11.56 12.47 22.05
C SER A 364 10.80 13.00 23.27
N GLY A 365 11.52 13.28 24.38
CA GLY A 365 10.96 13.95 25.55
C GLY A 365 10.51 15.38 25.26
N LEU A 366 11.27 16.13 24.47
CA LEU A 366 10.94 17.50 24.06
C LEU A 366 9.78 17.55 23.05
N MET A 367 9.72 16.61 22.09
CA MET A 367 8.61 16.49 21.13
C MET A 367 7.30 16.13 21.84
N ARG A 368 7.37 15.37 22.93
CA ARG A 368 6.21 14.95 23.72
C ARG A 368 5.43 16.10 24.33
N GLU A 369 6.10 17.16 24.75
CA GLU A 369 5.42 18.34 25.34
C GLU A 369 4.65 19.14 24.29
N THR A 370 5.09 19.15 23.04
CA THR A 370 4.47 19.93 21.96
C THR A 370 3.20 19.25 21.41
N VAL A 371 3.22 17.92 21.30
CA VAL A 371 2.09 17.13 20.76
C VAL A 371 0.95 16.91 21.78
N ASN A 372 1.20 17.15 23.07
CA ASN A 372 0.24 16.87 24.13
C ASN A 372 -1.07 17.70 24.08
N ASN A 373 -1.13 18.76 23.28
CA ASN A 373 -2.28 19.67 23.21
C ASN A 373 -3.00 19.70 21.86
N GLU A 374 -2.64 18.82 20.92
CA GLU A 374 -3.25 18.80 19.60
C GLU A 374 -4.65 18.19 19.64
N VAL A 375 -5.62 18.92 19.11
CA VAL A 375 -6.99 18.45 18.90
C VAL A 375 -7.07 17.87 17.50
N THR A 376 -7.41 16.61 17.40
CA THR A 376 -7.65 15.93 16.13
C THR A 376 -9.14 15.88 15.84
N TYR A 377 -9.49 15.91 14.55
CA TYR A 377 -10.86 15.76 14.10
C TYR A 377 -10.94 14.79 12.92
N PHE A 378 -12.06 14.11 12.79
CA PHE A 378 -12.37 13.21 11.70
C PHE A 378 -13.76 13.52 11.17
N THR A 379 -13.92 13.44 9.86
CA THR A 379 -15.18 13.68 9.17
C THR A 379 -15.70 12.42 8.53
N TYR A 380 -17.01 12.25 8.55
CA TYR A 380 -17.73 11.20 7.85
C TYR A 380 -18.84 11.84 7.02
N SER A 381 -19.08 11.32 5.82
CA SER A 381 -20.31 11.56 5.08
C SER A 381 -20.79 10.25 4.42
N ASN A 382 -22.11 10.14 4.24
CA ASN A 382 -22.69 9.00 3.56
C ASN A 382 -22.43 9.11 2.04
N VAL A 383 -22.03 8.01 1.40
CA VAL A 383 -21.78 7.94 -0.04
C VAL A 383 -23.03 7.60 -0.85
N GLU A 384 -24.06 7.03 -0.19
CA GLU A 384 -25.33 6.65 -0.80
C GLU A 384 -26.50 7.23 -0.03
N ALA A 385 -27.65 7.35 -0.71
CA ALA A 385 -28.88 7.79 -0.07
C ALA A 385 -29.36 6.73 0.94
N ILE A 386 -29.82 7.20 2.11
CA ILE A 386 -30.35 6.36 3.17
C ILE A 386 -31.85 6.59 3.27
N THR A 387 -32.64 5.52 3.17
CA THR A 387 -34.09 5.57 3.37
C THR A 387 -34.43 5.17 4.80
N ILE A 388 -35.21 5.99 5.48
CA ILE A 388 -35.69 5.74 6.84
C ILE A 388 -37.15 5.32 6.75
N GLU A 389 -37.39 4.03 6.86
CA GLU A 389 -38.74 3.47 6.82
C GLU A 389 -39.53 3.81 8.09
N PRO A 390 -40.87 4.07 7.99
CA PRO A 390 -41.70 4.37 9.13
C PRO A 390 -41.62 3.28 10.19
N GLU A 391 -41.51 3.69 11.46
CA GLU A 391 -41.47 2.81 12.64
C GLU A 391 -40.28 1.85 12.71
N GLN A 392 -39.31 1.98 11.80
CA GLN A 392 -38.07 1.19 11.81
C GLN A 392 -36.92 2.03 12.32
N GLU A 393 -36.01 1.39 13.03
CA GLU A 393 -34.77 2.01 13.51
C GLU A 393 -33.67 1.81 12.44
N VAL A 394 -33.28 2.90 11.79
CA VAL A 394 -32.29 2.86 10.69
C VAL A 394 -31.02 3.55 11.16
N SER A 395 -29.86 2.88 10.98
CA SER A 395 -28.55 3.48 11.21
C SER A 395 -28.23 4.45 10.09
N VAL A 396 -27.93 5.70 10.45
CA VAL A 396 -27.62 6.77 9.50
C VAL A 396 -26.16 7.20 9.55
N ALA A 397 -25.45 6.86 10.60
CA ALA A 397 -24.01 7.07 10.72
C ALA A 397 -23.39 6.08 11.70
N HIS A 398 -22.39 5.36 11.27
CA HIS A 398 -21.63 4.43 12.09
C HIS A 398 -20.14 4.74 11.99
N LEU A 399 -19.50 4.96 13.15
CA LEU A 399 -18.11 5.41 13.21
C LEU A 399 -17.36 4.59 14.25
N ALA A 400 -16.10 4.31 13.98
CA ALA A 400 -15.21 3.70 14.95
C ALA A 400 -14.01 4.61 15.23
N PHE A 401 -13.66 4.75 16.49
CA PHE A 401 -12.53 5.56 16.93
C PHE A 401 -11.86 4.98 18.16
N THR A 402 -10.63 5.40 18.41
CA THR A 402 -9.89 5.11 19.63
C THR A 402 -9.21 6.38 20.11
N SER A 403 -8.86 6.45 21.38
CA SER A 403 -8.08 7.55 21.93
C SER A 403 -6.82 7.03 22.61
N ALA A 404 -5.73 7.79 22.57
CA ALA A 404 -4.49 7.42 23.26
C ALA A 404 -4.42 7.89 24.70
N GLN A 405 -5.36 8.71 25.14
CA GLN A 405 -5.51 9.18 26.52
C GLN A 405 -6.97 9.34 26.88
N THR A 406 -7.26 9.39 28.16
CA THR A 406 -8.62 9.77 28.61
C THR A 406 -8.95 11.16 28.08
N THR A 407 -9.97 11.27 27.25
CA THR A 407 -10.34 12.52 26.59
C THR A 407 -11.84 12.75 26.59
N THR A 408 -12.23 13.96 26.26
CA THR A 408 -13.62 14.30 25.96
C THR A 408 -13.77 14.41 24.46
N VAL A 409 -14.69 13.65 23.91
CA VAL A 409 -14.96 13.61 22.46
C VAL A 409 -16.25 14.38 22.20
N LYS A 410 -16.18 15.34 21.28
CA LYS A 410 -17.33 16.06 20.78
C LYS A 410 -17.68 15.50 19.41
N ILE A 411 -18.94 15.14 19.23
CA ILE A 411 -19.46 14.59 17.98
C ILE A 411 -20.54 15.54 17.49
N ASN A 412 -20.32 16.11 16.32
CA ASN A 412 -21.28 16.97 15.64
C ASN A 412 -21.89 16.19 14.47
N HIS A 413 -23.18 16.24 14.35
CA HIS A 413 -23.94 15.61 13.28
C HIS A 413 -24.71 16.68 12.53
N GLU A 414 -24.57 16.72 11.21
CA GLU A 414 -25.37 17.55 10.30
C GLU A 414 -26.11 16.60 9.36
N PHE A 415 -27.44 16.58 9.46
CA PHE A 415 -28.28 15.77 8.60
C PHE A 415 -29.21 16.65 7.79
N ILE A 416 -29.34 16.39 6.51
CA ILE A 416 -30.33 16.99 5.64
C ILE A 416 -31.33 15.90 5.28
N PHE A 417 -32.57 16.07 5.79
CA PHE A 417 -33.66 15.14 5.57
C PHE A 417 -34.57 15.63 4.45
N ASP A 418 -34.84 14.80 3.50
CA ASP A 418 -35.92 14.98 2.54
C ASP A 418 -37.11 14.15 2.98
N MET A 419 -38.22 14.80 3.28
CA MET A 419 -39.39 14.18 3.88
C MET A 419 -40.60 14.35 3.00
N LEU A 420 -41.33 13.23 2.83
CA LEU A 420 -42.65 13.22 2.25
C LEU A 420 -43.65 12.86 3.36
N SER A 421 -44.59 13.73 3.62
CA SER A 421 -45.60 13.47 4.66
C SER A 421 -46.97 13.89 4.17
N ASP A 422 -47.98 13.05 4.41
CA ASP A 422 -49.38 13.46 4.25
C ASP A 422 -49.75 14.46 5.34
N LEU A 423 -50.24 15.62 4.93
CA LEU A 423 -50.46 16.81 5.73
C LEU A 423 -51.40 16.62 6.95
N ALA A 424 -52.02 15.50 7.09
CA ALA A 424 -52.99 15.19 8.14
C ALA A 424 -52.39 14.60 9.42
N LEU A 425 -51.10 14.20 9.41
CA LEU A 425 -50.52 13.43 10.48
C LEU A 425 -49.48 14.23 11.29
N ASP A 426 -49.45 14.00 12.58
CA ASP A 426 -48.46 14.55 13.53
C ASP A 426 -47.15 13.77 13.37
N GLY A 427 -46.43 14.02 12.27
CA GLY A 427 -45.16 13.38 11.99
C GLY A 427 -44.06 13.78 12.98
N SER A 428 -43.23 12.85 13.34
CA SER A 428 -42.09 13.09 14.23
C SER A 428 -40.95 12.09 13.96
N TYR A 429 -39.76 12.42 14.40
CA TYR A 429 -38.65 11.49 14.42
C TYR A 429 -37.88 11.58 15.73
N GLU A 430 -37.25 10.45 16.13
CA GLU A 430 -36.41 10.31 17.31
C GLU A 430 -35.00 9.90 16.84
N ILE A 431 -33.97 10.53 17.39
CA ILE A 431 -32.57 10.18 17.17
C ILE A 431 -32.09 9.37 18.36
N ARG A 432 -31.49 8.23 18.08
CA ARG A 432 -30.89 7.33 19.05
C ARG A 432 -29.40 7.25 18.88
N TYR A 433 -28.68 7.42 19.96
CA TYR A 433 -27.23 7.30 20.00
C TYR A 433 -26.82 6.00 20.69
N TYR A 434 -25.92 5.28 20.06
CA TYR A 434 -25.33 4.07 20.63
C TYR A 434 -23.82 4.26 20.76
N LEU A 435 -23.29 3.95 21.93
CA LEU A 435 -21.86 3.85 22.19
C LEU A 435 -21.56 2.38 22.50
N ASP A 436 -20.68 1.76 21.74
CA ASP A 436 -20.31 0.34 21.89
C ASP A 436 -21.57 -0.56 21.96
N GLU A 437 -22.49 -0.35 21.03
CA GLU A 437 -23.79 -1.02 20.91
C GLU A 437 -24.77 -0.75 22.09
N GLN A 438 -24.41 0.11 23.04
CA GLN A 438 -25.28 0.46 24.17
C GLN A 438 -26.02 1.74 23.91
N LEU A 439 -27.34 1.67 23.98
CA LEU A 439 -28.23 2.84 23.81
C LEU A 439 -27.99 3.88 24.90
N ILE A 440 -27.68 5.10 24.48
CA ILE A 440 -27.56 6.25 25.39
C ILE A 440 -28.94 6.77 25.76
N SER A 441 -29.10 7.21 27.01
CA SER A 441 -30.38 7.69 27.53
C SER A 441 -30.86 9.01 26.89
N TYR A 442 -29.99 9.79 26.30
CA TYR A 442 -30.33 11.03 25.60
C TYR A 442 -30.87 10.73 24.20
N LYS A 443 -32.13 11.11 23.97
CA LYS A 443 -32.85 10.83 22.72
C LYS A 443 -33.48 12.11 22.22
N PRO A 444 -32.86 12.86 21.34
CA PRO A 444 -33.46 14.00 20.67
C PRO A 444 -34.72 13.58 19.90
N TYR A 445 -35.75 14.38 20.01
CA TYR A 445 -37.05 14.15 19.39
C TYR A 445 -37.54 15.44 18.76
N GLU A 446 -38.02 15.40 17.53
CA GLU A 446 -38.59 16.54 16.84
C GLU A 446 -39.93 16.19 16.19
N ARG A 447 -40.87 17.16 16.25
CA ARG A 447 -42.15 17.08 15.55
C ARG A 447 -42.09 17.85 14.24
N VAL A 448 -42.50 17.23 13.18
CA VAL A 448 -42.48 17.80 11.83
C VAL A 448 -43.84 18.45 11.47
N GLY A 449 -44.89 18.13 12.20
CA GLY A 449 -46.26 18.56 11.90
C GLY A 449 -46.53 20.08 11.87
N ALA A 450 -45.63 20.90 12.43
CA ALA A 450 -45.78 22.36 12.40
C ALA A 450 -45.53 22.99 11.02
N ILE A 451 -44.87 22.29 10.12
CA ILE A 451 -44.52 22.79 8.77
C ILE A 451 -45.75 22.79 7.84
N SER A 452 -46.69 21.88 8.05
CA SER A 452 -47.93 21.78 7.30
C SER A 452 -48.86 23.01 7.43
N GLN A 453 -48.67 23.84 8.43
CA GLN A 453 -49.50 25.05 8.67
C GLN A 453 -49.02 26.27 7.83
N LEU A 454 -47.87 26.21 7.19
CA LEU A 454 -47.28 27.35 6.47
C LEU A 454 -47.67 27.42 4.98
N THR A 455 -48.31 26.39 4.44
CA THR A 455 -48.60 26.35 3.01
C THR A 455 -49.99 25.78 2.73
N SER A 456 -50.80 26.59 2.05
CA SER A 456 -52.10 26.21 1.50
C SER A 456 -51.94 25.59 0.11
N GLY A 457 -51.23 24.48 -0.02
CA GLY A 457 -51.03 23.80 -1.28
C GLY A 457 -50.30 22.47 -1.07
N ASP A 458 -50.42 21.54 -1.99
CA ASP A 458 -49.78 20.24 -1.92
C ASP A 458 -48.26 20.39 -1.72
N LEU A 459 -47.82 20.26 -0.47
CA LEU A 459 -46.40 20.12 -0.14
C LEU A 459 -46.01 18.68 -0.37
N THR A 460 -45.27 18.46 -1.42
CA THR A 460 -44.81 17.13 -1.79
C THR A 460 -43.44 16.84 -1.23
N ASP A 461 -42.57 17.83 -1.07
CA ASP A 461 -41.17 17.62 -0.62
C ASP A 461 -40.71 18.74 0.31
N VAL A 462 -40.18 18.39 1.47
CA VAL A 462 -39.56 19.33 2.44
C VAL A 462 -38.17 18.82 2.80
N SER A 463 -37.16 19.63 2.48
CA SER A 463 -35.78 19.37 2.92
C SER A 463 -35.52 20.15 4.23
N ILE A 464 -35.08 19.48 5.25
CA ILE A 464 -34.78 20.06 6.58
C ILE A 464 -33.35 19.73 6.96
N CYS A 465 -32.53 20.76 7.16
CA CYS A 465 -31.18 20.58 7.73
C CYS A 465 -31.26 20.68 9.26
N ARG A 466 -30.61 19.75 9.96
CA ARG A 466 -30.52 19.69 11.42
C ARG A 466 -29.13 19.40 11.90
N ASP A 467 -28.69 20.19 12.85
CA ASP A 467 -27.43 20.03 13.56
C ASP A 467 -27.69 19.45 14.95
N PHE A 468 -27.01 18.38 15.26
CA PHE A 468 -27.04 17.77 16.57
C PHE A 468 -25.61 17.60 17.07
N PHE A 469 -25.41 17.69 18.37
CA PHE A 469 -24.11 17.40 18.94
C PHE A 469 -24.24 16.53 20.19
N TYR A 470 -23.23 15.72 20.42
CA TYR A 470 -23.10 14.95 21.65
C TYR A 470 -21.69 15.07 22.20
N ILE A 471 -21.58 15.03 23.54
CA ILE A 471 -20.28 15.09 24.21
C ILE A 471 -20.10 13.83 25.04
N LEU A 472 -19.17 12.99 24.59
CA LEU A 472 -18.69 11.83 25.34
C LEU A 472 -17.61 12.27 26.30
N LYS A 473 -17.83 12.06 27.60
CA LYS A 473 -16.86 12.41 28.64
C LYS A 473 -16.11 11.16 29.09
N ASN A 474 -14.81 11.34 29.38
CA ASN A 474 -13.98 10.29 29.96
C ASN A 474 -13.89 9.04 29.06
N VAL A 475 -13.74 9.24 27.76
CA VAL A 475 -13.47 8.14 26.84
C VAL A 475 -12.13 7.50 27.25
N GLU A 476 -12.14 6.19 27.51
CA GLU A 476 -10.97 5.48 28.00
C GLU A 476 -9.93 5.26 26.88
N PRO A 477 -8.64 5.35 27.21
CA PRO A 477 -7.60 5.20 26.21
C PRO A 477 -7.41 3.75 25.76
N ASN A 478 -6.93 3.58 24.53
CA ASN A 478 -6.54 2.31 23.93
C ASN A 478 -7.68 1.29 23.77
N ASN A 479 -8.92 1.71 23.93
CA ASN A 479 -10.10 0.92 23.63
C ASN A 479 -10.69 1.38 22.29
N ARG A 480 -11.16 0.42 21.50
CA ARG A 480 -11.97 0.71 20.33
C ARG A 480 -13.36 1.08 20.80
N HIS A 481 -13.86 2.23 20.35
CA HIS A 481 -15.22 2.67 20.57
C HIS A 481 -15.96 2.76 19.24
N THR A 482 -17.22 2.35 19.25
CA THR A 482 -18.13 2.52 18.12
C THR A 482 -19.21 3.52 18.47
N TRP A 483 -19.48 4.44 17.56
CA TRP A 483 -20.57 5.41 17.66
C TRP A 483 -21.54 5.17 16.52
N ASP A 484 -22.80 4.88 16.87
CA ASP A 484 -23.84 4.62 15.90
C ASP A 484 -25.01 5.58 16.15
N VAL A 485 -25.47 6.24 15.11
CA VAL A 485 -26.61 7.14 15.12
C VAL A 485 -27.74 6.51 14.36
N ARG A 486 -28.83 6.28 15.03
CA ARG A 486 -30.02 5.68 14.43
C ARG A 486 -31.21 6.61 14.53
N ILE A 487 -32.07 6.57 13.53
CA ILE A 487 -33.29 7.39 13.48
C ILE A 487 -34.50 6.48 13.34
N ILE A 488 -35.57 6.84 14.05
CA ILE A 488 -36.90 6.27 13.89
C ILE A 488 -37.82 7.38 13.49
N SER A 489 -38.56 7.21 12.39
CA SER A 489 -39.63 8.13 11.99
C SER A 489 -41.00 7.59 12.41
N HIS A 490 -41.90 8.49 12.79
CA HIS A 490 -43.25 8.17 13.20
C HIS A 490 -44.24 9.02 12.39
N ASN A 491 -45.20 8.39 11.76
CA ASN A 491 -46.22 9.05 10.93
C ASN A 491 -45.61 9.96 9.83
N ILE A 492 -44.48 9.57 9.25
CA ILE A 492 -43.87 10.17 8.07
C ILE A 492 -43.86 9.11 6.98
N ASP A 493 -44.46 9.41 5.82
CA ASP A 493 -44.62 8.41 4.74
C ASP A 493 -43.31 8.01 4.11
N SER A 494 -42.40 8.94 3.96
CA SER A 494 -41.01 8.69 3.47
C SER A 494 -40.07 9.73 4.08
N MET A 495 -38.92 9.26 4.50
CA MET A 495 -37.83 10.12 4.99
C MET A 495 -36.51 9.59 4.42
N THR A 496 -35.80 10.44 3.68
CA THR A 496 -34.54 10.06 3.04
C THR A 496 -33.43 11.05 3.42
N ILE A 497 -32.20 10.57 3.39
CA ILE A 497 -30.98 11.36 3.47
C ILE A 497 -30.19 11.06 2.20
N ASP A 498 -30.05 12.03 1.32
CA ASP A 498 -29.29 11.84 0.08
C ASP A 498 -27.80 11.66 0.34
N ALA A 499 -27.06 11.22 -0.67
CA ALA A 499 -25.60 11.12 -0.61
C ALA A 499 -24.99 12.47 -0.21
N ASP A 500 -23.96 12.45 0.64
CA ASP A 500 -23.29 13.62 1.25
C ASP A 500 -24.19 14.48 2.17
N HIS A 501 -25.40 14.06 2.47
CA HIS A 501 -26.34 14.76 3.34
C HIS A 501 -26.32 14.29 4.81
N ALA A 502 -25.63 13.19 5.14
CA ALA A 502 -25.32 12.82 6.51
C ALA A 502 -23.83 13.10 6.77
N ARG A 503 -23.55 14.14 7.52
CA ARG A 503 -22.18 14.51 7.87
C ARG A 503 -21.98 14.40 9.37
N VAL A 504 -20.87 13.78 9.77
CA VAL A 504 -20.48 13.67 11.17
C VAL A 504 -19.04 14.10 11.34
N VAL A 505 -18.79 14.94 12.33
CA VAL A 505 -17.45 15.38 12.71
C VAL A 505 -17.20 14.95 14.14
N ILE A 506 -16.16 14.17 14.36
CA ILE A 506 -15.67 13.83 15.70
C ILE A 506 -14.42 14.67 15.98
N GLU A 507 -14.43 15.31 17.13
CA GLU A 507 -13.39 16.21 17.61
C GLU A 507 -12.95 15.80 19.02
N GLY A 508 -11.66 15.67 19.26
CA GLY A 508 -11.11 15.40 20.57
C GLY A 508 -9.59 15.38 20.59
N GLN A 509 -9.02 15.36 21.79
CA GLN A 509 -7.56 15.28 21.92
C GLN A 509 -7.11 13.84 21.71
N ARG A 510 -6.13 13.66 20.80
CA ARG A 510 -5.50 12.36 20.52
C ARG A 510 -6.48 11.26 20.13
N LEU A 511 -7.43 11.63 19.30
CA LEU A 511 -8.32 10.67 18.66
C LEU A 511 -7.69 10.08 17.41
N TYR A 512 -8.06 8.84 17.12
CA TYR A 512 -7.73 8.11 15.92
C TYR A 512 -8.99 7.47 15.38
N GLY A 513 -9.25 7.66 14.11
CA GLY A 513 -10.20 6.83 13.39
C GLY A 513 -9.63 5.43 13.18
N GLU A 514 -10.47 4.44 13.03
CA GLU A 514 -10.05 3.12 12.60
C GLU A 514 -9.77 3.06 11.09
N GLU A 515 -9.17 1.96 10.65
CA GLU A 515 -8.74 1.69 9.29
C GLU A 515 -9.87 1.75 8.26
N TYR A 516 -11.11 1.76 8.69
CA TYR A 516 -12.32 1.79 7.88
C TYR A 516 -13.19 3.00 8.23
N TRP A 517 -12.78 4.17 7.81
CA TRP A 517 -13.59 5.39 7.89
C TRP A 517 -14.50 5.60 6.68
N GLY A 518 -14.71 4.64 5.88
CA GLY A 518 -15.65 4.73 4.78
C GLY A 518 -16.97 4.08 5.15
N GLY A 519 -17.87 4.82 5.81
CA GLY A 519 -19.30 4.59 5.90
C GLY A 519 -19.84 3.18 5.74
N PHE A 520 -19.21 2.19 6.35
CA PHE A 520 -19.79 0.86 6.37
C PHE A 520 -20.90 0.84 7.41
N LEU A 521 -22.12 0.82 6.94
CA LEU A 521 -23.19 0.18 7.66
C LEU A 521 -22.73 -1.26 7.89
N GLU A 522 -22.39 -1.64 9.13
CA GLU A 522 -22.46 -3.05 9.47
C GLU A 522 -23.94 -3.44 9.32
N ALA A 523 -24.30 -3.92 8.13
CA ALA A 523 -25.56 -4.60 7.98
C ALA A 523 -25.45 -5.86 8.83
N LYS A 524 -25.99 -5.84 10.04
CA LYS A 524 -26.24 -7.04 10.83
C LYS A 524 -27.41 -7.78 10.21
N ASP A 525 -27.22 -8.27 9.00
CA ASP A 525 -28.19 -9.14 8.39
C ASP A 525 -28.05 -10.54 8.97
N TYR A 526 -29.12 -11.02 9.53
CA TYR A 526 -29.20 -12.38 10.02
C TYR A 526 -29.25 -13.32 8.83
N LEU A 527 -28.10 -13.87 8.46
CA LEU A 527 -28.08 -14.97 7.51
C LEU A 527 -28.66 -16.22 8.17
N THR A 528 -29.84 -16.62 7.75
CA THR A 528 -30.44 -17.87 8.23
C THR A 528 -30.09 -18.99 7.25
N ILE A 529 -29.23 -19.89 7.66
CA ILE A 529 -28.91 -21.11 6.92
C ILE A 529 -29.90 -22.18 7.38
N ILE A 530 -30.79 -22.58 6.49
CA ILE A 530 -31.73 -23.68 6.73
C ILE A 530 -31.19 -24.93 6.05
N PRO A 531 -30.66 -25.90 6.77
CA PRO A 531 -30.22 -27.15 6.18
C PRO A 531 -31.44 -27.97 5.75
N PHE A 532 -31.55 -28.30 4.48
CA PHE A 532 -32.57 -29.16 3.94
C PHE A 532 -31.94 -30.43 3.35
N GLY A 533 -31.75 -31.44 4.18
CA GLY A 533 -31.07 -32.68 3.79
C GLY A 533 -29.61 -32.46 3.36
N ALA A 534 -29.26 -32.90 2.15
CA ALA A 534 -27.95 -32.67 1.55
C ALA A 534 -27.84 -31.30 0.83
N LEU A 535 -28.91 -30.52 0.80
CA LEU A 535 -29.01 -29.18 0.19
C LEU A 535 -29.19 -28.16 1.32
N GLY A 536 -28.28 -27.23 1.45
CA GLY A 536 -28.42 -26.08 2.32
C GLY A 536 -29.05 -24.91 1.55
N PHE A 537 -30.10 -24.33 2.10
CA PHE A 537 -30.66 -23.07 1.61
C PHE A 537 -30.16 -21.94 2.49
N VAL A 538 -29.64 -20.89 1.87
CA VAL A 538 -29.32 -19.64 2.54
C VAL A 538 -30.38 -18.63 2.13
N SER A 539 -31.13 -18.12 3.09
CA SER A 539 -32.14 -17.10 2.86
C SER A 539 -31.72 -15.83 3.56
N MET A 540 -31.61 -14.74 2.82
CA MET A 540 -31.46 -13.39 3.38
C MET A 540 -32.83 -12.72 3.37
N SER A 541 -33.27 -12.22 4.50
CA SER A 541 -34.60 -11.70 4.69
C SER A 541 -34.68 -10.17 4.78
N ASP A 542 -33.61 -9.46 4.47
CA ASP A 542 -33.64 -8.01 4.51
C ASP A 542 -32.91 -7.31 3.36
N SER A 543 -33.43 -6.14 2.96
CA SER A 543 -32.94 -5.30 1.89
C SER A 543 -31.75 -4.45 2.34
N ALA A 544 -30.62 -5.05 2.64
CA ALA A 544 -29.41 -4.31 2.83
C ALA A 544 -28.63 -4.27 1.52
N SER A 545 -28.51 -3.11 0.90
CA SER A 545 -27.52 -2.87 -0.13
C SER A 545 -26.16 -2.80 0.55
N VAL A 546 -25.40 -3.88 0.49
CA VAL A 546 -24.01 -3.87 0.90
C VAL A 546 -23.21 -3.36 -0.28
N ASP A 547 -22.59 -2.18 -0.13
CA ASP A 547 -21.66 -1.70 -1.14
C ASP A 547 -20.39 -2.55 -1.07
N LEU A 548 -20.28 -3.41 -2.09
CA LEU A 548 -19.28 -4.45 -2.19
C LEU A 548 -18.00 -3.95 -2.88
N PHE A 549 -17.66 -2.69 -2.73
CA PHE A 549 -16.43 -2.16 -3.29
C PHE A 549 -15.19 -2.73 -2.58
N THR A 550 -14.48 -3.53 -3.32
CA THR A 550 -13.08 -3.95 -3.23
C THR A 550 -12.66 -5.05 -2.25
N ASN A 551 -13.43 -5.44 -1.22
CA ASN A 551 -12.96 -6.44 -0.23
C ASN A 551 -13.96 -7.55 0.14
N LEU A 552 -14.89 -7.85 -0.76
CA LEU A 552 -15.91 -8.87 -0.53
C LEU A 552 -15.36 -10.26 -0.30
N ASP A 553 -14.27 -10.60 -0.95
CA ASP A 553 -13.66 -11.93 -0.80
C ASP A 553 -13.31 -12.27 0.65
N LYS A 554 -13.09 -11.25 1.51
CA LYS A 554 -12.75 -11.48 2.91
C LYS A 554 -13.95 -11.39 3.87
N SER A 555 -14.82 -10.41 3.71
CA SER A 555 -15.96 -10.25 4.62
C SER A 555 -17.01 -11.34 4.44
N VAL A 556 -17.23 -11.78 3.21
CA VAL A 556 -18.16 -12.86 2.91
C VAL A 556 -17.59 -14.23 3.32
N THR A 557 -16.28 -14.48 3.17
CA THR A 557 -15.66 -15.73 3.63
C THR A 557 -15.55 -15.83 5.16
N GLU A 558 -15.45 -14.71 5.87
CA GLU A 558 -15.47 -14.73 7.35
C GLU A 558 -16.88 -14.87 7.93
N THR A 559 -17.92 -14.42 7.22
CA THR A 559 -19.33 -14.53 7.64
C THR A 559 -19.96 -15.85 7.20
N PHE A 560 -19.47 -16.45 6.12
CA PHE A 560 -19.93 -17.74 5.62
C PHE A 560 -18.90 -18.81 5.98
N ASP A 561 -19.18 -19.62 6.98
CA ASP A 561 -18.43 -20.85 7.24
C ASP A 561 -18.85 -21.91 6.21
N LEU A 562 -18.31 -21.79 5.01
CA LEU A 562 -18.65 -22.62 3.85
C LEU A 562 -18.01 -24.01 3.87
N GLU A 563 -17.07 -24.27 4.80
CA GLU A 563 -16.46 -25.60 4.99
C GLU A 563 -17.49 -26.66 5.42
N MET A 564 -18.64 -26.25 5.97
CA MET A 564 -19.71 -27.15 6.39
C MET A 564 -20.67 -27.56 5.27
N LEU A 565 -20.55 -26.97 4.09
CA LEU A 565 -21.46 -27.24 2.96
C LEU A 565 -20.82 -28.19 1.95
N SER A 566 -20.71 -29.45 2.31
CA SER A 566 -20.35 -30.52 1.35
C SER A 566 -21.59 -30.88 0.48
N GLY A 567 -21.91 -30.03 -0.50
CA GLY A 567 -23.05 -30.27 -1.38
C GLY A 567 -23.44 -29.05 -2.19
N LEU A 568 -24.37 -29.20 -3.08
CA LEU A 568 -24.96 -28.09 -3.84
C LEU A 568 -25.70 -27.16 -2.86
N SER A 569 -25.23 -25.91 -2.75
CA SER A 569 -25.90 -24.89 -1.94
C SER A 569 -26.64 -23.92 -2.85
N VAL A 570 -27.92 -23.68 -2.57
CA VAL A 570 -28.72 -22.68 -3.27
C VAL A 570 -28.86 -21.46 -2.36
N LEU A 571 -28.37 -20.33 -2.79
CA LEU A 571 -28.58 -19.04 -2.13
C LEU A 571 -29.82 -18.40 -2.77
N SER A 572 -30.88 -18.21 -2.00
CA SER A 572 -32.06 -17.45 -2.42
C SER A 572 -31.96 -16.05 -1.81
N MET A 573 -32.06 -15.03 -2.65
CA MET A 573 -31.99 -13.63 -2.24
C MET A 573 -33.29 -12.95 -2.60
N SER A 574 -33.87 -12.20 -1.65
CA SER A 574 -35.11 -11.45 -1.87
C SER A 574 -34.90 -10.07 -2.46
N ASP A 575 -33.66 -9.63 -2.61
CA ASP A 575 -33.31 -8.37 -3.29
C ASP A 575 -31.96 -8.44 -4.01
N SER A 576 -31.69 -7.47 -4.88
CA SER A 576 -30.55 -7.42 -5.78
C SER A 576 -29.22 -7.26 -5.04
N VAL A 577 -28.61 -8.36 -4.63
CA VAL A 577 -27.21 -8.35 -4.20
C VAL A 577 -26.33 -8.79 -5.36
N THR A 578 -25.35 -7.95 -5.71
CA THR A 578 -24.34 -8.31 -6.71
C THR A 578 -23.16 -8.94 -5.98
N VAL A 579 -22.91 -10.23 -6.19
CA VAL A 579 -21.76 -10.92 -5.59
C VAL A 579 -20.70 -11.21 -6.65
N THR A 580 -19.51 -10.72 -6.44
CA THR A 580 -18.39 -10.80 -7.40
C THR A 580 -17.42 -11.91 -7.09
N LYS A 581 -17.74 -13.05 -6.75
CA LYS A 581 -16.90 -14.26 -6.73
C LYS A 581 -17.15 -15.19 -5.55
N ILE A 582 -17.87 -16.21 -5.79
CA ILE A 582 -17.79 -17.42 -4.95
C ILE A 582 -17.78 -18.61 -5.89
N GLY A 583 -16.72 -19.38 -5.92
CA GLY A 583 -16.61 -20.54 -6.78
C GLY A 583 -17.63 -21.62 -6.41
N GLY A 584 -18.50 -22.00 -7.33
CA GLY A 584 -19.35 -23.18 -7.23
C GLY A 584 -20.74 -23.02 -6.60
N PHE A 585 -21.30 -21.80 -6.54
CA PHE A 585 -22.65 -21.55 -6.02
C PHE A 585 -23.65 -21.17 -7.11
N TYR A 586 -24.89 -21.51 -6.87
CA TYR A 586 -26.02 -21.07 -7.68
C TYR A 586 -26.88 -20.10 -6.88
N PHE A 587 -27.19 -18.96 -7.47
CA PHE A 587 -28.07 -17.95 -6.90
C PHE A 587 -29.43 -18.07 -7.58
N ALA A 588 -30.52 -18.05 -6.84
CA ALA A 588 -31.88 -18.00 -7.38
C ALA A 588 -32.50 -16.64 -7.01
N THR A 589 -33.11 -15.98 -7.99
CA THR A 589 -33.93 -14.79 -7.75
C THR A 589 -35.32 -15.20 -7.24
N GLU A 590 -36.09 -14.26 -6.67
CA GLU A 590 -37.49 -14.52 -6.22
C GLU A 590 -38.39 -15.10 -7.30
N ASP A 591 -38.11 -14.82 -8.56
CA ASP A 591 -38.84 -15.34 -9.71
C ASP A 591 -38.45 -16.79 -10.08
N GLY A 592 -37.56 -17.43 -9.32
CA GLY A 592 -37.13 -18.80 -9.52
C GLY A 592 -36.09 -19.03 -10.62
N ASN A 593 -35.47 -17.96 -11.12
CA ASN A 593 -34.39 -18.06 -12.08
C ASN A 593 -33.07 -18.32 -11.38
N TYR A 594 -32.22 -19.15 -11.99
CA TYR A 594 -30.90 -19.47 -11.45
C TYR A 594 -29.83 -18.53 -12.04
N ILE A 595 -28.93 -18.05 -11.21
CA ILE A 595 -27.76 -17.30 -11.63
C ILE A 595 -26.58 -18.27 -11.57
N THR A 596 -25.99 -18.58 -12.71
CA THR A 596 -24.76 -19.38 -12.77
C THR A 596 -23.54 -18.45 -12.90
N MET A 597 -22.53 -18.71 -12.08
CA MET A 597 -21.25 -18.02 -12.23
C MET A 597 -20.31 -18.91 -13.07
N GLU A 598 -19.94 -18.44 -14.24
CA GLU A 598 -18.86 -19.07 -14.99
C GLU A 598 -17.49 -18.66 -14.44
N ASN A 599 -16.58 -19.60 -14.47
CA ASN A 599 -15.26 -19.54 -13.83
C ASN A 599 -14.27 -18.55 -14.46
N THR A 600 -14.72 -17.61 -15.27
CA THR A 600 -13.88 -16.63 -15.95
C THR A 600 -14.53 -15.25 -15.95
N ASP A 601 -13.82 -14.33 -15.34
CA ASP A 601 -13.97 -12.89 -15.55
C ASP A 601 -15.28 -12.21 -15.13
N ASN A 602 -15.70 -12.36 -13.87
CA ASN A 602 -16.61 -11.41 -13.20
C ASN A 602 -17.94 -11.11 -13.92
N ALA A 603 -18.52 -12.03 -14.66
CA ALA A 603 -19.82 -11.83 -15.27
C ALA A 603 -20.88 -12.67 -14.57
N ILE A 604 -21.92 -12.02 -14.06
CA ILE A 604 -23.15 -12.67 -13.63
C ILE A 604 -24.08 -12.70 -14.85
N ILE A 605 -24.43 -13.89 -15.31
CA ILE A 605 -25.39 -14.06 -16.41
C ILE A 605 -26.71 -14.52 -15.77
N THR A 606 -27.77 -13.75 -15.96
CA THR A 606 -29.14 -14.16 -15.64
C THR A 606 -29.72 -14.87 -16.85
N GLU A 607 -30.04 -16.15 -16.72
CA GLU A 607 -30.90 -16.86 -17.67
C GLU A 607 -32.38 -16.78 -17.28
#